data_071246847c589d27ee33ed2cdd28a574
#
_entry.id   071246847c589d27ee33ed2cdd28a574
#
_cell.length_a   1.000
_cell.length_b   1.000
_cell.length_c   1.000
_cell.angle_alpha   90.00
_cell.angle_beta   90.00
_cell.angle_gamma   90.00
#
_symmetry.space_group_name_H-M   'P 1'
#
loop_
_entity.id
_entity.type
_entity.pdbx_description
1 polymer ?
#
loop_
_entity_poly.entity_id
_entity_poly.type
_entity_poly.pdbx_seq_one_letter_code
_entity_poly.pdbx_strand_id
1 'polypeptide(L)'
;MGEGAAPVRNGWTLLATEEFNRQLASLAADVEALRAADPNGWQKHPKAKFLARVVDILLNEVPNDPANKAFRQGATLGDSYKHWFRVKFLSRFRLFFRWDGKAKVIIYCWLNDESTLRKAGSKTDPYAVFTKRLQSGDPPDSWADLLKSAKPLDP
;
A
#
# COMPACT_ATOMS: atom_id res chain seq x y z
N MET A 1 12.05 -6.50 22.34
CA MET A 1 11.31 -7.38 21.43
C MET A 1 11.66 -7.06 20.01
N GLY A 2 12.07 -8.03 19.25
CA GLY A 2 12.29 -7.85 17.83
C GLY A 2 10.98 -7.70 17.07
N GLU A 3 11.06 -7.37 15.80
CA GLU A 3 9.93 -7.39 14.90
C GLU A 3 9.39 -8.83 14.82
N GLY A 4 8.08 -8.98 14.74
CA GLY A 4 7.47 -10.28 14.49
C GLY A 4 7.84 -10.80 13.11
N ALA A 5 7.59 -12.08 12.88
CA ALA A 5 7.75 -12.65 11.56
C ALA A 5 6.80 -11.98 10.57
N ALA A 6 7.25 -11.81 9.33
CA ALA A 6 6.40 -11.25 8.29
C ALA A 6 5.21 -12.19 8.01
N PRO A 7 4.01 -11.66 7.78
CA PRO A 7 2.88 -12.47 7.33
C PRO A 7 3.21 -13.19 6.02
N VAL A 8 2.67 -14.39 5.86
CA VAL A 8 2.76 -15.15 4.61
C VAL A 8 1.36 -15.45 4.13
N ARG A 9 1.08 -15.13 2.88
CA ARG A 9 -0.22 -15.39 2.24
C ARG A 9 0.01 -15.96 0.85
N ASN A 10 -0.63 -17.08 0.57
CA ASN A 10 -0.51 -17.75 -0.73
C ASN A 10 0.95 -17.99 -1.14
N GLY A 11 1.83 -18.27 -0.17
CA GLY A 11 3.26 -18.48 -0.40
C GLY A 11 4.09 -17.21 -0.54
N TRP A 12 3.49 -16.02 -0.43
CA TRP A 12 4.19 -14.74 -0.52
C TRP A 12 4.48 -14.18 0.88
N THR A 13 5.73 -13.77 1.09
CA THR A 13 6.11 -13.03 2.29
C THR A 13 5.73 -11.57 2.11
N LEU A 14 4.99 -11.02 3.07
CA LEU A 14 4.45 -9.67 3.00
C LEU A 14 5.29 -8.69 3.81
N LEU A 15 5.93 -7.77 3.10
CA LEU A 15 6.74 -6.70 3.69
C LEU A 15 6.10 -5.35 3.37
N ALA A 16 6.59 -4.32 4.03
CA ALA A 16 6.16 -2.94 3.79
C ALA A 16 7.29 -1.97 4.06
N THR A 17 7.24 -0.79 3.44
CA THR A 17 8.09 0.32 3.85
C THR A 17 7.66 0.79 5.23
N GLU A 18 8.57 1.41 5.95
CA GLU A 18 8.28 1.99 7.28
C GLU A 18 7.14 3.01 7.18
N GLU A 19 7.14 3.82 6.13
CA GLU A 19 6.08 4.78 5.85
C GLU A 19 4.71 4.10 5.71
N PHE A 20 4.64 3.00 4.94
CA PHE A 20 3.39 2.29 4.74
C PHE A 20 2.85 1.72 6.05
N ASN A 21 3.73 1.11 6.86
CA ASN A 21 3.33 0.62 8.18
C ASN A 21 2.82 1.75 9.08
N ARG A 22 3.41 2.94 9.01
CA ARG A 22 2.89 4.12 9.73
C ARG A 22 1.51 4.53 9.23
N GLN A 23 1.29 4.48 7.92
CA GLN A 23 -0.03 4.78 7.35
C GLN A 23 -1.08 3.80 7.87
N LEU A 24 -0.77 2.51 7.92
CA LEU A 24 -1.68 1.50 8.47
C LEU A 24 -1.94 1.71 9.96
N ALA A 25 -0.90 1.98 10.72
CA ALA A 25 -1.05 2.22 12.17
C ALA A 25 -1.94 3.43 12.44
N SER A 26 -1.82 4.48 11.65
CA SER A 26 -2.67 5.66 11.77
C SER A 26 -4.13 5.36 11.47
N LEU A 27 -4.39 4.59 10.40
CA LEU A 27 -5.75 4.16 10.06
C LEU A 27 -6.34 3.27 11.16
N ALA A 28 -5.55 2.34 11.69
CA ALA A 28 -5.99 1.45 12.76
C ALA A 28 -6.32 2.23 14.03
N ALA A 29 -5.52 3.24 14.37
CA ALA A 29 -5.78 4.10 15.52
C ALA A 29 -7.09 4.89 15.37
N ASP A 30 -7.35 5.42 14.17
CA ASP A 30 -8.61 6.12 13.87
C ASP A 30 -9.82 5.20 14.04
N VAL A 31 -9.71 3.95 13.56
CA VAL A 31 -10.80 2.97 13.68
C VAL A 31 -11.00 2.53 15.13
N GLU A 32 -9.93 2.37 15.90
CA GLU A 32 -10.05 2.07 17.35
C GLU A 32 -10.75 3.19 18.11
N ALA A 33 -10.48 4.44 17.75
CA ALA A 33 -11.18 5.58 18.35
C ALA A 33 -12.68 5.55 18.02
N LEU A 34 -13.04 5.19 16.80
CA LEU A 34 -14.44 5.02 16.39
C LEU A 34 -15.12 3.88 17.16
N ARG A 35 -14.43 2.77 17.34
CA ARG A 35 -14.93 1.61 18.07
C ARG A 35 -15.20 1.96 19.53
N ALA A 36 -14.32 2.72 20.15
CA ALA A 36 -14.49 3.18 21.52
C ALA A 36 -15.67 4.15 21.66
N ALA A 37 -15.86 5.03 20.66
CA ALA A 37 -16.94 6.02 20.66
C ALA A 37 -18.31 5.44 20.32
N ASP A 38 -18.35 4.42 19.45
CA ASP A 38 -19.59 3.79 18.98
C ASP A 38 -19.42 2.27 18.88
N PRO A 39 -19.45 1.55 20.01
CA PRO A 39 -19.21 0.08 20.02
C PRO A 39 -20.17 -0.71 19.16
N ASN A 40 -21.38 -0.21 18.92
CA ASN A 40 -22.42 -0.96 18.18
C ASN A 40 -22.49 -0.60 16.71
N GLY A 41 -21.98 0.57 16.30
CA GLY A 41 -22.12 1.06 14.92
C GLY A 41 -20.82 1.38 14.20
N TRP A 42 -19.65 1.23 14.83
CA TRP A 42 -18.36 1.63 14.26
C TRP A 42 -18.05 0.97 12.92
N GLN A 43 -18.50 -0.27 12.72
CA GLN A 43 -18.23 -1.01 11.48
C GLN A 43 -18.90 -0.40 10.25
N LYS A 44 -19.94 0.40 10.45
CA LYS A 44 -20.65 1.09 9.37
C LYS A 44 -19.98 2.40 8.98
N HIS A 45 -19.03 2.87 9.78
CA HIS A 45 -18.34 4.13 9.52
C HIS A 45 -17.44 4.00 8.28
N PRO A 46 -17.40 5.01 7.37
CA PRO A 46 -16.56 4.96 6.17
C PRO A 46 -15.10 4.63 6.41
N LYS A 47 -14.49 5.14 7.48
CA LYS A 47 -13.09 4.83 7.82
C LYS A 47 -12.89 3.37 8.17
N ALA A 48 -13.84 2.76 8.90
CA ALA A 48 -13.77 1.34 9.23
C ALA A 48 -13.86 0.48 7.95
N LYS A 49 -14.76 0.84 7.05
CA LYS A 49 -14.89 0.18 5.74
C LYS A 49 -13.66 0.36 4.88
N PHE A 50 -13.05 1.54 4.90
CA PHE A 50 -11.82 1.83 4.18
C PHE A 50 -10.68 0.93 4.67
N LEU A 51 -10.46 0.87 5.98
CA LEU A 51 -9.42 0.02 6.55
C LEU A 51 -9.66 -1.46 6.23
N ALA A 52 -10.89 -1.93 6.34
CA ALA A 52 -11.24 -3.31 6.01
C ALA A 52 -10.91 -3.61 4.53
N ARG A 53 -11.20 -2.68 3.62
CA ARG A 53 -10.87 -2.85 2.21
C ARG A 53 -9.37 -2.89 1.98
N VAL A 54 -8.62 -2.01 2.63
CA VAL A 54 -7.15 -2.00 2.53
C VAL A 54 -6.57 -3.33 3.03
N VAL A 55 -7.00 -3.80 4.19
CA VAL A 55 -6.50 -5.07 4.76
C VAL A 55 -6.82 -6.24 3.82
N ASP A 56 -8.00 -6.27 3.21
CA ASP A 56 -8.36 -7.31 2.25
C ASP A 56 -7.43 -7.28 1.02
N ILE A 57 -7.10 -6.11 0.51
CA ILE A 57 -6.12 -5.96 -0.57
C ILE A 57 -4.77 -6.56 -0.18
N LEU A 58 -4.28 -6.20 1.01
CA LEU A 58 -2.95 -6.59 1.49
C LEU A 58 -2.82 -8.09 1.74
N LEU A 59 -3.83 -8.70 2.33
CA LEU A 59 -3.76 -10.08 2.79
C LEU A 59 -4.33 -11.09 1.80
N ASN A 60 -5.20 -10.67 0.89
CA ASN A 60 -5.90 -11.59 -0.01
C ASN A 60 -5.74 -11.22 -1.48
N GLU A 61 -6.14 -10.03 -1.88
CA GLU A 61 -6.25 -9.67 -3.29
C GLU A 61 -4.89 -9.66 -4.00
N VAL A 62 -3.91 -8.95 -3.47
CA VAL A 62 -2.56 -8.88 -4.08
C VAL A 62 -1.83 -10.22 -3.95
N PRO A 63 -1.77 -10.87 -2.77
CA PRO A 63 -1.08 -12.16 -2.67
C PRO A 63 -1.68 -13.28 -3.52
N ASN A 64 -2.94 -13.16 -3.89
CA ASN A 64 -3.58 -14.14 -4.76
C ASN A 64 -2.93 -14.16 -6.16
N ASP A 65 -2.56 -12.99 -6.70
CA ASP A 65 -1.89 -12.87 -8.00
C ASP A 65 -1.20 -11.50 -8.14
N PRO A 66 0.01 -11.32 -7.57
CA PRO A 66 0.68 -10.02 -7.61
C PRO A 66 1.01 -9.53 -9.02
N ALA A 67 1.19 -10.44 -9.96
CA ALA A 67 1.52 -10.13 -11.35
C ALA A 67 0.28 -9.84 -12.22
N ASN A 68 -0.90 -9.82 -11.63
CA ASN A 68 -2.14 -9.58 -12.37
C ASN A 68 -2.04 -8.30 -13.20
N LYS A 69 -2.52 -8.37 -14.44
CA LYS A 69 -2.50 -7.24 -15.38
C LYS A 69 -3.23 -6.02 -14.82
N ALA A 70 -4.27 -6.22 -14.01
CA ALA A 70 -5.04 -5.14 -13.39
C ALA A 70 -4.18 -4.27 -12.46
N PHE A 71 -3.06 -4.80 -11.96
CA PHE A 71 -2.15 -4.06 -11.07
C PHE A 71 -1.06 -3.30 -11.82
N ARG A 72 -0.93 -3.48 -13.11
CA ARG A 72 0.05 -2.75 -13.93
C ARG A 72 -0.41 -1.31 -14.11
N GLN A 73 0.51 -0.37 -13.93
CA GLN A 73 0.19 1.05 -14.06
C GLN A 73 0.62 1.66 -15.40
N GLY A 74 1.29 0.89 -16.25
CA GLY A 74 1.77 1.40 -17.52
C GLY A 74 2.81 2.50 -17.31
N ALA A 75 2.57 3.67 -17.90
CA ALA A 75 3.48 4.81 -17.82
C ALA A 75 2.93 5.95 -16.94
N THR A 76 1.98 5.69 -16.05
CA THR A 76 1.40 6.73 -15.18
C THR A 76 2.40 7.36 -14.23
N LEU A 77 3.51 6.66 -13.90
CA LEU A 77 4.62 7.18 -13.11
C LEU A 77 5.81 7.62 -14.00
N GLY A 78 5.65 7.57 -15.33
CA GLY A 78 6.72 7.81 -16.28
C GLY A 78 7.39 6.51 -16.73
N ASP A 79 8.15 6.59 -17.83
CA ASP A 79 8.75 5.42 -18.46
C ASP A 79 9.80 4.73 -17.59
N SER A 80 10.45 5.47 -16.70
CA SER A 80 11.48 4.93 -15.81
C SER A 80 10.93 4.07 -14.67
N TYR A 81 9.61 4.09 -14.43
CA TYR A 81 9.00 3.45 -13.27
C TYR A 81 7.93 2.43 -13.64
N LYS A 82 8.00 1.84 -14.82
CA LYS A 82 7.01 0.84 -15.28
C LYS A 82 7.00 -0.44 -14.46
N HIS A 83 8.06 -0.70 -13.71
CA HIS A 83 8.17 -1.87 -12.83
C HIS A 83 7.42 -1.72 -11.50
N TRP A 84 6.83 -0.56 -11.24
CA TRP A 84 5.96 -0.34 -10.10
C TRP A 84 4.54 -0.80 -10.43
N PHE A 85 3.86 -1.37 -9.43
CA PHE A 85 2.49 -1.87 -9.52
C PHE A 85 1.59 -1.07 -8.59
N ARG A 86 0.30 -1.05 -8.88
CA ARG A 86 -0.66 -0.38 -8.00
C ARG A 86 -1.99 -1.11 -8.02
N VAL A 87 -2.74 -1.01 -6.92
CA VAL A 87 -4.14 -1.41 -6.83
C VAL A 87 -5.00 -0.16 -6.93
N LYS A 88 -5.99 -0.18 -7.80
CA LYS A 88 -7.04 0.83 -7.85
C LYS A 88 -8.19 0.35 -6.98
N PHE A 89 -8.66 1.19 -6.07
CA PHE A 89 -9.79 0.80 -5.23
C PHE A 89 -10.56 2.03 -4.79
N LEU A 90 -11.83 1.83 -4.45
CA LEU A 90 -12.74 2.89 -4.01
C LEU A 90 -12.64 4.14 -4.90
N SER A 91 -12.61 3.92 -6.22
CA SER A 91 -12.61 4.93 -7.26
C SER A 91 -11.32 5.78 -7.34
N ARG A 92 -10.96 6.51 -6.28
CA ARG A 92 -9.89 7.51 -6.33
C ARG A 92 -8.69 7.18 -5.46
N PHE A 93 -8.61 5.96 -4.94
CA PHE A 93 -7.48 5.51 -4.12
C PHE A 93 -6.55 4.63 -4.91
N ARG A 94 -5.25 4.75 -4.62
CA ARG A 94 -4.18 3.97 -5.26
C ARG A 94 -3.20 3.50 -4.19
N LEU A 95 -2.86 2.21 -4.22
CA LEU A 95 -1.90 1.59 -3.33
C LEU A 95 -0.76 1.05 -4.18
N PHE A 96 0.46 1.51 -3.93
CA PHE A 96 1.63 1.15 -4.73
C PHE A 96 2.44 0.06 -4.06
N PHE A 97 2.90 -0.90 -4.87
CA PHE A 97 3.69 -2.04 -4.39
C PHE A 97 4.66 -2.55 -5.44
N ARG A 98 5.62 -3.35 -4.96
CA ARG A 98 6.56 -4.10 -5.77
C ARG A 98 6.55 -5.56 -5.33
N TRP A 99 7.01 -6.45 -6.20
CA TRP A 99 7.11 -7.86 -5.88
C TRP A 99 8.28 -8.50 -6.62
N ASP A 100 8.80 -9.62 -6.07
CA ASP A 100 9.80 -10.46 -6.70
C ASP A 100 9.32 -11.91 -6.68
N GLY A 101 9.14 -12.48 -7.87
CA GLY A 101 8.61 -13.84 -8.02
C GLY A 101 9.59 -14.95 -7.64
N LYS A 102 10.89 -14.70 -7.66
CA LYS A 102 11.89 -15.69 -7.24
C LYS A 102 11.91 -15.83 -5.73
N ALA A 103 11.98 -14.71 -5.03
CA ALA A 103 11.99 -14.69 -3.57
C ALA A 103 10.61 -14.87 -2.96
N LYS A 104 9.55 -14.72 -3.75
CA LYS A 104 8.16 -14.73 -3.27
C LYS A 104 7.93 -13.69 -2.21
N VAL A 105 8.30 -12.44 -2.51
CA VAL A 105 8.19 -11.29 -1.62
C VAL A 105 7.35 -10.20 -2.28
N ILE A 106 6.43 -9.64 -1.50
CA ILE A 106 5.66 -8.45 -1.87
C ILE A 106 6.03 -7.34 -0.89
N ILE A 107 6.28 -6.12 -1.41
CA ILE A 107 6.58 -4.95 -0.58
C ILE A 107 5.53 -3.88 -0.88
N TYR A 108 4.70 -3.55 0.10
CA TYR A 108 3.75 -2.45 0.02
C TYR A 108 4.46 -1.14 0.37
N CYS A 109 4.30 -0.11 -0.43
CA CYS A 109 5.17 1.05 -0.36
C CYS A 109 4.47 2.36 0.00
N TRP A 110 3.26 2.59 -0.49
CA TRP A 110 2.58 3.84 -0.23
C TRP A 110 1.09 3.76 -0.60
N LEU A 111 0.29 4.49 0.13
CA LEU A 111 -1.15 4.62 -0.06
C LEU A 111 -1.50 6.11 -0.05
N ASN A 112 -2.29 6.58 -1.01
CA ASN A 112 -2.75 7.96 -0.99
C ASN A 112 -3.87 8.15 0.04
N ASP A 113 -4.20 9.40 0.30
CA ASP A 113 -5.23 9.79 1.28
C ASP A 113 -6.24 10.77 0.64
N GLU A 114 -7.12 11.34 1.46
CA GLU A 114 -8.15 12.26 0.99
C GLU A 114 -7.59 13.56 0.40
N SER A 115 -6.36 13.94 0.77
CA SER A 115 -5.70 15.12 0.22
C SER A 115 -5.01 14.85 -1.12
N THR A 116 -4.89 13.58 -1.50
CA THR A 116 -4.19 13.12 -2.71
C THR A 116 -5.05 12.18 -3.54
N LEU A 117 -6.35 12.46 -3.63
CA LEU A 117 -7.28 11.65 -4.42
C LEU A 117 -6.96 11.74 -5.92
N ARG A 118 -7.24 10.65 -6.63
CA ARG A 118 -6.99 10.57 -8.08
C ARG A 118 -7.71 11.69 -8.83
N LYS A 119 -6.90 12.54 -9.49
CA LYS A 119 -7.38 13.62 -10.36
C LYS A 119 -6.32 13.85 -11.44
N ALA A 120 -6.57 13.36 -12.63
CA ALA A 120 -5.63 13.45 -13.75
C ALA A 120 -5.19 14.90 -13.99
N GLY A 121 -3.88 15.10 -14.09
CA GLY A 121 -3.29 16.42 -14.32
C GLY A 121 -3.12 17.29 -13.07
N SER A 122 -3.63 16.88 -11.92
CA SER A 122 -3.48 17.61 -10.67
C SER A 122 -2.12 17.33 -10.03
N LYS A 123 -1.54 18.34 -9.38
CA LYS A 123 -0.32 18.18 -8.60
C LYS A 123 -0.51 17.28 -7.37
N THR A 124 -1.73 17.14 -6.89
CA THR A 124 -2.09 16.29 -5.75
C THR A 124 -2.57 14.91 -6.16
N ASP A 125 -2.58 14.61 -7.46
CA ASP A 125 -2.90 13.27 -7.95
C ASP A 125 -1.91 12.25 -7.40
N PRO A 126 -2.36 11.04 -6.96
CA PRO A 126 -1.45 10.07 -6.35
C PRO A 126 -0.28 9.67 -7.25
N TYR A 127 -0.46 9.59 -8.56
CA TYR A 127 0.66 9.29 -9.45
C TYR A 127 1.69 10.42 -9.48
N ALA A 128 1.24 11.68 -9.46
CA ALA A 128 2.14 12.82 -9.41
C ALA A 128 2.90 12.88 -8.08
N VAL A 129 2.22 12.65 -6.98
CA VAL A 129 2.82 12.65 -5.64
C VAL A 129 3.82 11.52 -5.51
N PHE A 130 3.44 10.31 -5.92
CA PHE A 130 4.32 9.15 -5.80
C PHE A 130 5.54 9.25 -6.72
N THR A 131 5.39 9.79 -7.92
CA THR A 131 6.53 10.04 -8.83
C THR A 131 7.56 10.95 -8.17
N LYS A 132 7.12 12.03 -7.51
CA LYS A 132 8.03 12.92 -6.78
C LYS A 132 8.74 12.20 -5.65
N ARG A 133 8.05 11.32 -4.93
CA ARG A 133 8.66 10.52 -3.87
C ARG A 133 9.74 9.60 -4.43
N LEU A 134 9.47 8.93 -5.54
CA LEU A 134 10.47 8.08 -6.21
C LEU A 134 11.69 8.88 -6.66
N GLN A 135 11.47 10.07 -7.20
CA GLN A 135 12.55 10.97 -7.61
C GLN A 135 13.41 11.42 -6.43
N SER A 136 12.81 11.55 -5.25
CA SER A 136 13.55 11.90 -4.03
C SER A 136 14.24 10.70 -3.36
N GLY A 137 14.00 9.49 -3.84
CA GLY A 137 14.59 8.28 -3.30
C GLY A 137 13.83 7.67 -2.11
N ASP A 138 12.62 8.10 -1.83
CA ASP A 138 11.82 7.61 -0.72
C ASP A 138 10.37 7.32 -1.17
N PRO A 139 10.02 6.06 -1.48
CA PRO A 139 10.83 4.85 -1.30
C PRO A 139 11.93 4.69 -2.34
N PRO A 140 12.98 3.90 -2.02
CA PRO A 140 14.01 3.60 -3.02
C PRO A 140 13.43 2.87 -4.23
N ASP A 141 13.90 3.22 -5.43
CA ASP A 141 13.44 2.58 -6.66
C ASP A 141 14.14 1.24 -6.94
N SER A 142 15.41 1.11 -6.54
CA SER A 142 16.16 -0.13 -6.67
C SER A 142 15.55 -1.22 -5.80
N TRP A 143 15.34 -2.42 -6.36
CA TRP A 143 14.81 -3.55 -5.59
C TRP A 143 15.68 -3.88 -4.38
N ALA A 144 17.01 -3.91 -4.57
CA ALA A 144 17.93 -4.24 -3.47
C ALA A 144 17.79 -3.24 -2.31
N ASP A 145 17.74 -1.95 -2.60
CA ASP A 145 17.62 -0.92 -1.57
C ASP A 145 16.23 -0.93 -0.94
N LEU A 146 15.19 -1.15 -1.73
CA LEU A 146 13.82 -1.25 -1.24
C LEU A 146 13.68 -2.44 -0.28
N LEU A 147 14.19 -3.61 -0.67
CA LEU A 147 14.15 -4.82 0.15
C LEU A 147 14.91 -4.62 1.46
N LYS A 148 16.08 -3.97 1.39
CA LYS A 148 16.91 -3.69 2.57
C LYS A 148 16.21 -2.79 3.58
N SER A 149 15.40 -1.83 3.10
CA SER A 149 14.66 -0.90 3.96
C SER A 149 13.33 -1.44 4.44
N ALA A 150 12.83 -2.53 3.83
CA ALA A 150 11.51 -3.05 4.13
C ALA A 150 11.47 -3.77 5.48
N LYS A 151 10.28 -3.72 6.11
CA LYS A 151 9.98 -4.35 7.39
C LYS A 151 8.82 -5.32 7.20
N PRO A 152 8.61 -6.27 8.13
CA PRO A 152 7.39 -7.07 8.08
C PRO A 152 6.15 -6.18 8.01
N LEU A 153 5.18 -6.57 7.16
CA LEU A 153 3.90 -5.89 7.12
C LEU A 153 3.22 -6.02 8.48
N ASP A 154 2.72 -4.90 8.99
CA ASP A 154 2.03 -4.83 10.28
C ASP A 154 0.60 -4.35 10.05
N PRO A 155 -0.30 -5.26 9.65
CA PRO A 155 -1.66 -4.91 9.31
C PRO A 155 -2.55 -4.61 10.51
#